data_3d48d34d0d15e33ae638085ebed8e01a
#
_entry.id   3d48d34d0d15e33ae638085ebed8e01a
#
_cell.length_a   1.000
_cell.length_b   1.000
_cell.length_c   1.000
_cell.angle_alpha   90.00
_cell.angle_beta   90.00
_cell.angle_gamma   90.00
#
_symmetry.space_group_name_H-M   'P 1'
#
loop_
_entity.id
_entity.type
_entity.pdbx_description
1 polymer ?
#
loop_
_entity_poly.entity_id
_entity_poly.type
_entity_poly.pdbx_seq_one_letter_code
_entity_poly.pdbx_strand_id
1 'polypeptide(L)'
;MIRNKLVPTLSLAVGCLFSAATLGQSGTDVYAGDWPDYNGNMQAQRYSPLDQITADNVANLELAWRFSTAGFGPSTDFNNPSTPLEIDGVLYANVGSTRNVVALDATTGQVLWMWRPQEGERFDNAPRKGAGRGPAFWRDGDTKRVIDITPGFFLVSLDAETGIPDATFGNNGRVDLFDGLRNSEGFDDIDIGSSAPPFIMNDVVVVGPAHKVGMRPRSKSNVKGDVRGYDARTGEHLWTFKTIPERGEVGFETWLDDGVEFTGNAGVWAPMSGDPELGHVYLPVESATGDRYGGDRPGDNLFSDALVALDIKTGERQWHFQLIHHDIWDWDNPAAPILANLPNGRKIVMQVTKQSWVYTFDRLTGEPIWPIEELPVPQGDVPGEWYSPTQPFPSMPAPFDRQGFTEEDVIDFTPELRELGLAAIAKFRLSENVYQPPSVKDGPDGTIGTISLPSATGGANWEGAAIDPETGIIYIPSRTDVSILSVDKD
;
A
#
# COMPACT_ATOMS: atom_id res chain seq x y z
N MET A 1 23.57 6.09 -86.51
CA MET A 1 23.48 7.27 -85.67
C MET A 1 22.11 7.31 -85.07
N ILE A 2 21.96 6.79 -83.90
CA ILE A 2 20.68 6.82 -83.12
C ILE A 2 21.01 7.43 -81.79
N ARG A 3 20.42 8.62 -81.51
CA ARG A 3 20.57 9.33 -80.24
C ARG A 3 19.53 8.78 -79.26
N ASN A 4 19.98 8.18 -78.19
CA ASN A 4 19.15 7.84 -77.00
C ASN A 4 18.91 9.09 -76.18
N LYS A 5 17.65 9.45 -75.98
CA LYS A 5 17.19 10.47 -75.01
C LYS A 5 16.96 9.78 -73.67
N LEU A 6 17.71 10.19 -72.67
CA LEU A 6 17.42 9.85 -71.24
C LEU A 6 16.23 10.70 -70.76
N VAL A 7 15.24 10.02 -70.19
CA VAL A 7 14.12 10.64 -69.46
C VAL A 7 14.48 10.53 -67.94
N PRO A 8 14.45 11.60 -67.17
CA PRO A 8 14.64 11.52 -65.72
C PRO A 8 13.34 11.10 -65.06
N THR A 9 13.41 9.97 -64.34
CA THR A 9 12.34 9.54 -63.46
C THR A 9 12.38 10.39 -62.16
N LEU A 10 11.33 11.14 -61.95
CA LEU A 10 11.11 11.91 -60.71
C LEU A 10 10.49 10.97 -59.68
N SER A 11 11.28 10.54 -58.68
CA SER A 11 10.76 9.80 -57.53
C SER A 11 10.17 10.75 -56.54
N LEU A 12 8.86 10.74 -56.42
CA LEU A 12 8.12 11.42 -55.34
C LEU A 12 8.27 10.57 -54.08
N ALA A 13 9.06 11.04 -53.13
CA ALA A 13 9.07 10.50 -51.76
C ALA A 13 7.89 11.13 -51.01
N VAL A 14 6.84 10.33 -50.83
CA VAL A 14 5.74 10.66 -49.90
C VAL A 14 6.24 10.40 -48.48
N GLY A 15 6.67 11.45 -47.81
CA GLY A 15 6.95 11.43 -46.39
C GLY A 15 5.61 11.35 -45.62
N CYS A 16 5.29 10.16 -45.10
CA CYS A 16 4.27 10.02 -44.07
C CYS A 16 4.79 10.65 -42.77
N LEU A 17 4.37 11.89 -42.52
CA LEU A 17 4.43 12.50 -41.20
C LEU A 17 3.39 11.76 -40.35
N PHE A 18 3.85 10.78 -39.57
CA PHE A 18 3.09 10.30 -38.40
C PHE A 18 3.11 11.45 -37.39
N SER A 19 2.06 12.25 -37.35
CA SER A 19 1.72 13.02 -36.16
C SER A 19 1.37 11.99 -35.07
N ALA A 20 2.30 11.74 -34.15
CA ALA A 20 1.94 11.17 -32.86
C ALA A 20 1.01 12.18 -32.19
N ALA A 21 -0.28 11.89 -32.19
CA ALA A 21 -1.20 12.56 -31.30
C ALA A 21 -0.78 12.18 -29.89
N THR A 22 -0.07 13.07 -29.23
CA THR A 22 0.06 13.05 -27.76
C THR A 22 -1.34 13.25 -27.22
N LEU A 23 -1.96 12.15 -26.79
CA LEU A 23 -3.11 12.21 -25.90
C LEU A 23 -2.62 12.90 -24.63
N GLY A 24 -3.08 14.12 -24.42
CA GLY A 24 -2.77 14.89 -23.23
C GLY A 24 -3.19 14.10 -21.99
N GLN A 25 -2.22 13.55 -21.28
CA GLN A 25 -2.39 13.14 -19.90
C GLN A 25 -2.46 14.42 -19.08
N SER A 26 -3.64 14.74 -18.57
CA SER A 26 -3.78 15.72 -17.50
C SER A 26 -3.19 15.10 -16.24
N GLY A 27 -2.00 15.54 -15.88
CA GLY A 27 -1.29 15.13 -14.67
C GLY A 27 0.09 14.55 -14.98
N THR A 28 1.11 15.38 -14.85
CA THR A 28 2.55 15.09 -14.96
C THR A 28 3.05 14.68 -16.35
N ASP A 29 3.44 15.68 -17.17
CA ASP A 29 4.45 15.45 -18.21
C ASP A 29 5.76 15.11 -17.49
N VAL A 30 6.06 13.82 -17.35
CA VAL A 30 7.31 13.33 -16.80
C VAL A 30 8.24 12.93 -17.94
N TYR A 31 9.53 13.25 -17.82
CA TYR A 31 10.52 12.82 -18.80
C TYR A 31 10.74 11.30 -18.70
N ALA A 32 11.08 10.68 -19.84
CA ALA A 32 11.46 9.28 -19.83
C ALA A 32 12.69 9.09 -18.93
N GLY A 33 12.48 8.44 -17.78
CA GLY A 33 13.52 8.21 -16.77
C GLY A 33 13.24 8.82 -15.39
N ASP A 34 12.28 9.76 -15.29
CA ASP A 34 11.81 10.25 -14.01
C ASP A 34 11.20 9.11 -13.16
N TRP A 35 11.18 9.32 -11.84
CA TRP A 35 10.55 8.45 -10.85
C TRP A 35 9.50 9.25 -10.07
N PRO A 36 8.34 9.57 -10.69
CA PRO A 36 7.40 10.56 -10.17
C PRO A 36 6.50 10.07 -9.03
N ASP A 37 6.43 8.76 -8.80
CA ASP A 37 5.60 8.14 -7.77
C ASP A 37 6.43 7.21 -6.88
N TYR A 38 5.93 6.91 -5.69
CA TYR A 38 6.57 6.00 -4.75
C TYR A 38 6.96 4.65 -5.38
N ASN A 39 6.14 4.10 -6.25
CA ASN A 39 6.36 2.85 -6.96
C ASN A 39 6.81 3.04 -8.42
N GLY A 40 7.40 4.18 -8.77
CA GLY A 40 7.87 4.53 -10.10
C GLY A 40 6.82 5.18 -10.97
N ASN A 41 5.59 4.68 -10.93
CA ASN A 41 4.45 5.24 -11.64
C ASN A 41 3.14 4.95 -10.90
N MET A 42 2.05 5.60 -11.33
CA MET A 42 0.71 5.44 -10.75
C MET A 42 0.20 3.99 -10.78
N GLN A 43 0.69 3.15 -11.70
CA GLN A 43 0.34 1.73 -11.80
C GLN A 43 1.12 0.83 -10.84
N ALA A 44 2.00 1.39 -10.03
CA ALA A 44 2.83 0.69 -9.05
C ALA A 44 3.73 -0.41 -9.66
N GLN A 45 4.24 -0.20 -10.85
CA GLN A 45 4.99 -1.22 -11.60
C GLN A 45 6.44 -1.40 -11.14
N ARG A 46 7.05 -0.37 -10.53
CA ARG A 46 8.47 -0.35 -10.13
C ARG A 46 9.42 -0.70 -11.27
N TYR A 47 9.11 -0.21 -12.44
CA TYR A 47 9.86 -0.41 -13.67
C TYR A 47 10.47 0.91 -14.12
N SER A 48 11.76 0.87 -14.46
CA SER A 48 12.45 1.97 -15.12
C SER A 48 12.77 1.57 -16.56
N PRO A 49 12.42 2.40 -17.57
CA PRO A 49 12.76 2.13 -18.96
C PRO A 49 14.20 2.50 -19.31
N LEU A 50 15.00 2.96 -18.33
CA LEU A 50 16.40 3.34 -18.54
C LEU A 50 17.27 2.11 -18.83
N ASP A 51 18.13 2.19 -19.86
CA ASP A 51 18.96 1.11 -20.36
C ASP A 51 20.47 1.42 -20.37
N GLN A 52 20.89 2.56 -19.79
CA GLN A 52 22.30 2.96 -19.78
C GLN A 52 23.17 2.04 -18.93
N ILE A 53 22.59 1.41 -17.89
CA ILE A 53 23.29 0.45 -17.03
C ILE A 53 22.98 -0.95 -17.55
N THR A 54 24.03 -1.67 -17.94
CA THR A 54 23.95 -3.00 -18.55
C THR A 54 24.84 -3.99 -17.80
N ALA A 55 24.73 -5.28 -18.11
CA ALA A 55 25.62 -6.31 -17.58
C ALA A 55 27.12 -6.05 -17.90
N ASP A 56 27.39 -5.36 -19.00
CA ASP A 56 28.78 -5.09 -19.44
C ASP A 56 29.39 -3.89 -18.70
N ASN A 57 28.60 -2.96 -18.17
CA ASN A 57 29.11 -1.74 -17.55
C ASN A 57 28.78 -1.58 -16.06
N VAL A 58 27.90 -2.40 -15.50
CA VAL A 58 27.50 -2.31 -14.09
C VAL A 58 28.67 -2.40 -13.11
N ALA A 59 29.74 -3.15 -13.47
CA ALA A 59 30.95 -3.25 -12.67
C ALA A 59 31.77 -1.94 -12.60
N ASN A 60 31.47 -0.97 -13.47
CA ASN A 60 32.15 0.32 -13.52
C ASN A 60 31.40 1.42 -12.75
N LEU A 61 30.30 1.07 -12.10
CA LEU A 61 29.56 2.04 -11.28
C LEU A 61 30.40 2.48 -10.10
N GLU A 62 30.43 3.80 -9.87
CA GLU A 62 31.07 4.43 -8.73
C GLU A 62 30.06 5.21 -7.89
N LEU A 63 30.34 5.37 -6.60
CA LEU A 63 29.52 6.20 -5.72
C LEU A 63 29.71 7.68 -6.10
N ALA A 64 28.68 8.30 -6.69
CA ALA A 64 28.71 9.70 -7.07
C ALA A 64 28.67 10.63 -5.84
N TRP A 65 27.74 10.39 -4.92
CA TRP A 65 27.58 11.15 -3.69
C TRP A 65 26.83 10.35 -2.61
N ARG A 66 26.82 10.88 -1.40
CA ARG A 66 26.07 10.32 -0.26
C ARG A 66 25.43 11.45 0.52
N PHE A 67 24.12 11.35 0.76
CA PHE A 67 23.38 12.23 1.65
C PHE A 67 23.15 11.54 3.00
N SER A 68 23.47 12.20 4.10
CA SER A 68 23.27 11.65 5.45
C SER A 68 22.00 12.23 6.07
N THR A 69 21.11 11.35 6.55
CA THR A 69 19.90 11.74 7.29
C THR A 69 20.14 11.89 8.80
N ALA A 70 21.34 11.62 9.28
CA ALA A 70 21.73 11.84 10.68
C ALA A 70 21.59 13.33 11.03
N GLY A 71 20.93 13.65 12.13
CA GLY A 71 20.70 15.04 12.56
C GLY A 71 19.41 15.69 12.05
N PHE A 72 18.61 14.99 11.25
CA PHE A 72 17.28 15.44 10.82
C PHE A 72 16.18 15.01 11.83
N GLY A 73 16.41 15.25 13.10
CA GLY A 73 15.48 14.96 14.17
C GLY A 73 16.19 14.64 15.49
N PRO A 74 15.44 14.45 16.59
CA PRO A 74 16.02 14.19 17.92
C PRO A 74 16.63 12.79 18.05
N SER A 75 16.33 11.88 17.14
CA SER A 75 16.87 10.52 17.09
C SER A 75 17.23 10.16 15.65
N THR A 76 18.11 9.16 15.49
CA THR A 76 18.36 8.56 14.18
C THR A 76 17.14 7.74 13.76
N ASP A 77 16.77 7.81 12.47
CA ASP A 77 15.77 6.91 11.91
C ASP A 77 16.30 5.47 12.00
N PHE A 78 15.54 4.64 12.72
CA PHE A 78 15.83 3.22 12.82
C PHE A 78 15.46 2.47 11.53
N ASN A 79 14.38 2.91 10.88
CA ASN A 79 13.88 2.37 9.63
C ASN A 79 13.50 3.54 8.71
N ASN A 80 14.07 3.58 7.52
CA ASN A 80 13.76 4.60 6.52
C ASN A 80 13.14 3.93 5.28
N PRO A 81 11.80 3.80 5.22
CA PRO A 81 11.09 3.23 4.07
C PRO A 81 10.85 4.26 2.95
N SER A 82 11.37 5.48 3.06
CA SER A 82 11.16 6.54 2.06
C SER A 82 11.81 6.16 0.73
N THR A 83 11.02 6.24 -0.34
CA THR A 83 11.51 6.21 -1.71
C THR A 83 11.57 7.64 -2.22
N PRO A 84 12.76 8.15 -2.60
CA PRO A 84 12.86 9.46 -3.23
C PRO A 84 12.09 9.50 -4.56
N LEU A 85 11.41 10.59 -4.83
CA LEU A 85 10.91 10.90 -6.17
C LEU A 85 12.03 11.61 -6.94
N GLU A 86 12.17 11.32 -8.23
CA GLU A 86 13.06 12.05 -9.12
C GLU A 86 12.23 12.69 -10.23
N ILE A 87 12.26 14.03 -10.31
CA ILE A 87 11.51 14.80 -11.29
C ILE A 87 12.36 16.00 -11.76
N ASP A 88 12.56 16.10 -13.06
CA ASP A 88 13.31 17.21 -13.68
C ASP A 88 14.74 17.39 -13.07
N GLY A 89 15.41 16.32 -12.64
CA GLY A 89 16.75 16.38 -12.04
C GLY A 89 16.76 16.75 -10.57
N VAL A 90 15.62 16.77 -9.89
CA VAL A 90 15.49 17.04 -8.45
C VAL A 90 14.96 15.81 -7.73
N LEU A 91 15.63 15.40 -6.66
CA LEU A 91 15.16 14.35 -5.74
C LEU A 91 14.37 14.96 -4.59
N TYR A 92 13.13 14.52 -4.43
CA TYR A 92 12.28 14.85 -3.29
C TYR A 92 12.15 13.66 -2.36
N ALA A 93 12.42 13.83 -1.07
CA ALA A 93 12.37 12.73 -0.10
C ALA A 93 11.95 13.19 1.29
N ASN A 94 11.39 12.27 2.05
CA ASN A 94 11.19 12.44 3.48
C ASN A 94 12.39 11.89 4.24
N VAL A 95 12.92 12.67 5.19
CA VAL A 95 14.12 12.32 5.92
C VAL A 95 14.00 12.61 7.43
N GLY A 96 14.66 11.75 8.21
CA GLY A 96 14.81 11.91 9.65
C GLY A 96 13.56 11.57 10.45
N SER A 97 13.73 11.45 11.76
CA SER A 97 12.69 11.03 12.69
C SER A 97 11.50 12.01 12.81
N THR A 98 11.64 13.22 12.26
CA THR A 98 10.59 14.25 12.24
C THR A 98 9.91 14.43 10.87
N ARG A 99 10.17 13.52 9.91
CA ARG A 99 9.63 13.57 8.54
C ARG A 99 9.83 14.93 7.88
N ASN A 100 11.11 15.36 7.77
CA ASN A 100 11.41 16.56 7.01
C ASN A 100 11.32 16.26 5.51
N VAL A 101 10.79 17.18 4.74
CA VAL A 101 10.82 17.11 3.27
C VAL A 101 12.08 17.81 2.78
N VAL A 102 12.85 17.14 1.94
CA VAL A 102 14.06 17.71 1.32
C VAL A 102 13.99 17.63 -0.19
N ALA A 103 14.53 18.66 -0.86
CA ALA A 103 14.84 18.62 -2.28
C ALA A 103 16.36 18.63 -2.45
N LEU A 104 16.87 17.71 -3.27
CA LEU A 104 18.28 17.55 -3.57
C LEU A 104 18.49 17.65 -5.08
N ASP A 105 19.59 18.26 -5.49
CA ASP A 105 20.08 18.11 -6.85
C ASP A 105 20.47 16.66 -7.09
N ALA A 106 19.83 16.00 -8.06
CA ALA A 106 20.01 14.57 -8.30
C ALA A 106 21.43 14.21 -8.75
N THR A 107 22.14 15.13 -9.39
CA THR A 107 23.50 14.91 -9.89
C THR A 107 24.56 14.99 -8.78
N THR A 108 24.38 15.92 -7.84
CA THR A 108 25.40 16.27 -6.85
C THR A 108 25.04 15.89 -5.39
N GLY A 109 23.77 15.62 -5.12
CA GLY A 109 23.26 15.40 -3.77
C GLY A 109 23.21 16.68 -2.91
N GLN A 110 23.41 17.86 -3.52
CA GLN A 110 23.34 19.15 -2.82
C GLN A 110 21.90 19.45 -2.40
N VAL A 111 21.71 19.88 -1.14
CA VAL A 111 20.39 20.33 -0.65
C VAL A 111 20.03 21.63 -1.35
N LEU A 112 18.90 21.63 -2.06
CA LEU A 112 18.30 22.82 -2.66
C LEU A 112 17.44 23.55 -1.64
N TRP A 113 16.58 22.82 -0.94
CA TRP A 113 15.78 23.31 0.17
C TRP A 113 15.41 22.18 1.14
N MET A 114 14.95 22.55 2.32
CA MET A 114 14.40 21.66 3.33
C MET A 114 13.22 22.33 4.03
N TRP A 115 12.14 21.59 4.19
CA TRP A 115 11.01 21.99 5.02
C TRP A 115 10.87 21.04 6.21
N ARG A 116 10.52 21.59 7.38
CA ARG A 116 10.34 20.83 8.62
C ARG A 116 8.97 21.09 9.21
N PRO A 117 8.15 20.04 9.45
CA PRO A 117 6.90 20.21 10.18
C PRO A 117 7.16 20.71 11.61
N GLN A 118 6.33 21.65 12.05
CA GLN A 118 6.35 22.19 13.42
C GLN A 118 4.96 22.00 14.01
N GLU A 119 4.75 20.89 14.73
CA GLU A 119 3.43 20.41 15.10
C GLU A 119 3.23 20.30 16.63
N GLY A 120 4.29 20.52 17.43
CA GLY A 120 4.21 20.49 18.90
C GLY A 120 3.65 19.16 19.43
N GLU A 121 2.64 19.25 20.29
CA GLU A 121 2.00 18.06 20.91
C GLU A 121 1.39 17.10 19.89
N ARG A 122 0.93 17.58 18.72
CA ARG A 122 0.44 16.71 17.63
C ARG A 122 1.55 15.75 17.16
N PHE A 123 2.78 16.24 17.01
CA PHE A 123 3.92 15.38 16.69
C PHE A 123 4.27 14.46 17.85
N ASP A 124 4.24 14.97 19.09
CA ASP A 124 4.65 14.20 20.27
C ASP A 124 3.71 12.99 20.49
N ASN A 125 2.44 13.13 20.18
CA ASN A 125 1.42 12.09 20.30
C ASN A 125 1.20 11.29 19.01
N ALA A 126 1.87 11.64 17.88
CA ALA A 126 1.65 11.01 16.59
C ALA A 126 1.95 9.49 16.62
N PRO A 127 1.04 8.64 16.11
CA PRO A 127 1.23 7.18 16.10
C PRO A 127 2.20 6.72 15.01
N ARG A 128 2.37 7.49 13.95
CA ARG A 128 3.16 7.16 12.75
C ARG A 128 4.28 8.20 12.56
N LYS A 129 5.28 8.15 13.43
CA LYS A 129 6.50 8.99 13.35
C LYS A 129 7.51 8.41 12.34
N GLY A 130 8.66 9.06 12.22
CA GLY A 130 9.74 8.68 11.30
C GLY A 130 9.53 9.25 9.90
N ALA A 131 10.44 8.92 8.99
CA ALA A 131 10.47 9.46 7.62
C ALA A 131 9.19 9.16 6.81
N GLY A 132 8.46 8.10 7.16
CA GLY A 132 7.35 7.65 6.31
C GLY A 132 7.87 7.08 4.99
N ARG A 133 6.99 6.93 3.99
CA ARG A 133 7.35 6.34 2.69
C ARG A 133 7.70 7.36 1.62
N GLY A 134 7.48 8.64 1.84
CA GLY A 134 7.83 9.72 0.92
C GLY A 134 6.66 10.64 0.60
N PRO A 135 6.94 11.78 -0.04
CA PRO A 135 5.93 12.69 -0.50
C PRO A 135 5.34 12.25 -1.84
N ALA A 136 4.34 12.97 -2.34
CA ALA A 136 3.87 12.92 -3.71
C ALA A 136 4.17 14.23 -4.45
N PHE A 137 4.17 14.19 -5.76
CA PHE A 137 4.40 15.36 -6.62
C PHE A 137 3.17 15.64 -7.47
N TRP A 138 2.83 16.93 -7.61
CA TRP A 138 1.75 17.39 -8.44
C TRP A 138 2.16 18.59 -9.31
N ARG A 139 1.63 18.64 -10.55
CA ARG A 139 1.91 19.72 -11.51
C ARG A 139 0.64 20.14 -12.21
N ASP A 140 0.47 21.46 -12.39
CA ASP A 140 -0.55 22.07 -13.25
C ASP A 140 0.08 23.25 -14.00
N GLY A 141 0.39 23.06 -15.26
CA GLY A 141 1.18 24.00 -16.05
C GLY A 141 2.54 24.28 -15.40
N ASP A 142 2.80 25.55 -15.07
CA ASP A 142 4.05 25.99 -14.42
C ASP A 142 4.04 25.78 -12.90
N THR A 143 2.88 25.49 -12.32
CA THR A 143 2.75 25.25 -10.87
C THR A 143 3.22 23.84 -10.52
N LYS A 144 4.21 23.72 -9.67
CA LYS A 144 4.76 22.45 -9.17
C LYS A 144 4.67 22.40 -7.66
N ARG A 145 4.18 21.30 -7.10
CA ARG A 145 4.00 21.10 -5.66
C ARG A 145 4.51 19.76 -5.18
N VAL A 146 5.10 19.75 -4.00
CA VAL A 146 5.35 18.55 -3.22
C VAL A 146 4.28 18.48 -2.14
N ILE A 147 3.48 17.42 -2.16
CA ILE A 147 2.36 17.22 -1.23
C ILE A 147 2.71 16.05 -0.32
N ASP A 148 2.56 16.24 0.99
CA ASP A 148 2.94 15.22 1.98
C ASP A 148 1.93 15.14 3.13
N ILE A 149 1.94 14.02 3.85
CA ILE A 149 1.18 13.83 5.09
C ILE A 149 2.16 13.80 6.24
N THR A 150 2.04 14.80 7.11
CA THR A 150 2.96 14.95 8.26
C THR A 150 2.69 13.94 9.38
N PRO A 151 3.64 13.72 10.31
CA PRO A 151 3.40 12.87 11.48
C PRO A 151 2.18 13.26 12.30
N GLY A 152 1.94 14.57 12.49
CA GLY A 152 0.78 15.10 13.19
C GLY A 152 -0.53 15.03 12.40
N PHE A 153 -0.54 14.31 11.27
CA PHE A 153 -1.69 14.07 10.41
C PHE A 153 -2.27 15.35 9.81
N PHE A 154 -1.40 16.14 9.17
CA PHE A 154 -1.79 17.23 8.29
C PHE A 154 -1.41 16.89 6.84
N LEU A 155 -2.28 17.20 5.90
CA LEU A 155 -1.95 17.24 4.48
C LEU A 155 -1.33 18.61 4.18
N VAL A 156 -0.10 18.63 3.69
CA VAL A 156 0.65 19.87 3.39
C VAL A 156 0.99 19.95 1.92
N SER A 157 0.98 21.18 1.38
CA SER A 157 1.39 21.47 0.02
C SER A 157 2.53 22.47 0.03
N LEU A 158 3.68 22.09 -0.54
CA LEU A 158 4.89 22.90 -0.62
C LEU A 158 5.16 23.26 -2.08
N ASP A 159 5.55 24.48 -2.33
CA ASP A 159 6.11 24.87 -3.63
C ASP A 159 7.38 24.04 -3.90
N ALA A 160 7.40 23.34 -5.05
CA ALA A 160 8.47 22.38 -5.34
C ALA A 160 9.84 23.01 -5.59
N GLU A 161 9.91 24.28 -5.95
CA GLU A 161 11.17 24.99 -6.20
C GLU A 161 11.79 25.57 -4.91
N THR A 162 10.93 25.93 -3.93
CA THR A 162 11.37 26.69 -2.74
C THR A 162 11.14 25.96 -1.42
N GLY A 163 10.27 24.96 -1.38
CA GLY A 163 9.85 24.27 -0.15
C GLY A 163 8.95 25.12 0.75
N ILE A 164 8.48 26.27 0.28
CA ILE A 164 7.59 27.15 1.04
C ILE A 164 6.15 26.59 0.98
N PRO A 165 5.42 26.50 2.12
CA PRO A 165 4.02 26.12 2.11
C PRO A 165 3.19 27.04 1.22
N ASP A 166 2.37 26.46 0.34
CA ASP A 166 1.48 27.19 -0.57
C ASP A 166 0.30 27.78 0.21
N ALA A 167 0.30 29.09 0.43
CA ALA A 167 -0.73 29.78 1.19
C ALA A 167 -2.15 29.66 0.62
N THR A 168 -2.31 29.24 -0.64
CA THR A 168 -3.62 29.01 -1.30
C THR A 168 -4.19 27.62 -1.03
N PHE A 169 -3.39 26.70 -0.46
CA PHE A 169 -3.82 25.34 -0.13
C PHE A 169 -4.31 25.25 1.31
N GLY A 170 -5.57 24.86 1.51
CA GLY A 170 -6.18 24.72 2.82
C GLY A 170 -6.03 25.97 3.69
N ASN A 171 -5.58 25.81 4.91
CA ASN A 171 -5.27 26.91 5.80
C ASN A 171 -3.75 27.17 5.83
N ASN A 172 -3.29 28.13 5.00
CA ASN A 172 -1.87 28.51 4.91
C ASN A 172 -0.93 27.31 4.59
N GLY A 173 -1.28 26.54 3.57
CA GLY A 173 -0.46 25.44 3.06
C GLY A 173 -0.76 24.08 3.69
N ARG A 174 -1.79 23.96 4.52
CA ARG A 174 -2.14 22.69 5.16
C ARG A 174 -3.64 22.48 5.38
N VAL A 175 -4.05 21.22 5.40
CA VAL A 175 -5.38 20.74 5.81
C VAL A 175 -5.21 19.90 7.07
N ASP A 176 -6.04 20.14 8.11
CA ASP A 176 -6.07 19.28 9.28
C ASP A 176 -6.87 18.02 8.98
N LEU A 177 -6.21 16.87 9.00
CA LEU A 177 -6.83 15.60 8.69
C LEU A 177 -7.58 14.98 9.89
N PHE A 178 -7.54 15.60 11.08
CA PHE A 178 -8.42 15.23 12.18
C PHE A 178 -9.85 15.76 11.98
N ASP A 179 -10.01 16.82 11.20
CA ASP A 179 -11.33 17.33 10.87
C ASP A 179 -12.14 16.28 10.09
N GLY A 180 -13.35 16.00 10.55
CA GLY A 180 -14.27 15.07 9.90
C GLY A 180 -13.99 13.57 10.12
N LEU A 181 -13.09 13.20 11.05
CA LEU A 181 -12.92 11.80 11.44
C LEU A 181 -14.20 11.26 12.09
N ARG A 182 -14.65 10.09 11.61
CA ARG A 182 -15.78 9.38 12.22
C ARG A 182 -15.34 8.58 13.46
N ASN A 183 -16.22 8.51 14.45
CA ASN A 183 -16.00 7.80 15.71
C ASN A 183 -14.76 8.29 16.49
N SER A 184 -14.48 9.60 16.42
CA SER A 184 -13.36 10.22 17.15
C SER A 184 -13.78 10.86 18.48
N GLU A 185 -15.07 10.99 18.76
CA GLU A 185 -15.58 11.57 20.00
C GLU A 185 -15.29 10.69 21.21
N GLY A 186 -14.74 11.28 22.26
CA GLY A 186 -14.44 10.59 23.52
C GLY A 186 -13.08 9.85 23.55
N PHE A 187 -12.26 9.98 22.51
CA PHE A 187 -10.87 9.55 22.55
C PHE A 187 -9.99 10.71 23.03
N ASP A 188 -9.27 10.50 24.14
CA ASP A 188 -8.27 11.45 24.64
C ASP A 188 -7.02 11.46 23.73
N ASP A 189 -6.65 10.27 23.20
CA ASP A 189 -5.57 10.08 22.24
C ASP A 189 -6.15 9.52 20.94
N ILE A 190 -6.00 10.24 19.84
CA ILE A 190 -6.38 9.77 18.51
C ILE A 190 -5.18 9.05 17.88
N ASP A 191 -5.21 7.72 17.90
CA ASP A 191 -4.14 6.85 17.40
C ASP A 191 -4.20 6.65 15.87
N ILE A 192 -4.51 7.71 15.11
CA ILE A 192 -4.59 7.73 13.65
C ILE A 192 -3.55 8.69 13.04
N GLY A 193 -3.00 8.31 11.91
CA GLY A 193 -2.02 9.09 11.15
C GLY A 193 -1.89 8.55 9.73
N SER A 194 -0.76 8.75 9.11
CA SER A 194 -0.39 8.05 7.86
C SER A 194 1.12 7.88 7.75
N SER A 195 1.54 6.82 7.10
CA SER A 195 2.94 6.59 6.70
C SER A 195 3.08 6.31 5.21
N ALA A 196 1.97 6.12 4.48
CA ALA A 196 1.96 6.07 3.03
C ALA A 196 2.08 7.47 2.42
N PRO A 197 2.66 7.63 1.23
CA PRO A 197 2.54 8.86 0.48
C PRO A 197 1.07 9.11 0.14
N PRO A 198 0.61 10.37 0.05
CA PRO A 198 -0.68 10.63 -0.55
C PRO A 198 -0.65 10.18 -2.02
N PHE A 199 -1.75 9.61 -2.52
CA PHE A 199 -1.84 9.23 -3.93
C PHE A 199 -2.49 10.36 -4.73
N ILE A 200 -1.87 10.78 -5.85
CA ILE A 200 -2.37 11.90 -6.65
C ILE A 200 -2.64 11.46 -8.08
N MET A 201 -3.85 11.67 -8.55
CA MET A 201 -4.24 11.41 -9.94
C MET A 201 -5.44 12.31 -10.33
N ASN A 202 -5.44 12.83 -11.55
CA ASN A 202 -6.55 13.66 -12.07
C ASN A 202 -6.92 14.84 -11.14
N ASP A 203 -5.91 15.51 -10.56
CA ASP A 203 -6.03 16.65 -9.64
C ASP A 203 -6.70 16.33 -8.29
N VAL A 204 -6.83 15.06 -7.94
CA VAL A 204 -7.33 14.61 -6.66
C VAL A 204 -6.20 13.97 -5.84
N VAL A 205 -6.05 14.42 -4.61
CA VAL A 205 -5.16 13.83 -3.59
C VAL A 205 -5.98 12.85 -2.76
N VAL A 206 -5.62 11.57 -2.77
CA VAL A 206 -6.27 10.54 -1.97
C VAL A 206 -5.42 10.25 -0.73
N VAL A 207 -6.03 10.35 0.43
CA VAL A 207 -5.40 10.10 1.73
C VAL A 207 -5.92 8.80 2.31
N GLY A 208 -5.01 7.84 2.51
CA GLY A 208 -5.24 6.61 3.27
C GLY A 208 -4.70 6.76 4.69
N PRO A 209 -5.55 6.65 5.71
CA PRO A 209 -5.08 6.69 7.09
C PRO A 209 -4.47 5.35 7.52
N ALA A 210 -3.68 5.43 8.58
CA ALA A 210 -3.08 4.29 9.24
C ALA A 210 -3.14 4.48 10.76
N HIS A 211 -3.54 3.44 11.46
CA HIS A 211 -3.62 3.47 12.92
C HIS A 211 -2.29 3.10 13.57
N LYS A 212 -2.23 3.18 14.88
CA LYS A 212 -1.05 2.82 15.65
C LYS A 212 -0.75 1.33 15.50
N VAL A 213 0.51 1.00 15.24
CA VAL A 213 0.98 -0.38 15.08
C VAL A 213 0.90 -1.15 16.42
N GLY A 214 0.65 -2.46 16.32
CA GLY A 214 0.82 -3.38 17.43
C GLY A 214 -0.41 -3.54 18.31
N MET A 215 -1.52 -3.93 17.76
CA MET A 215 -2.76 -4.26 18.47
C MET A 215 -3.24 -3.11 19.37
N ARG A 216 -3.32 -1.93 18.82
CA ARG A 216 -3.81 -0.72 19.50
C ARG A 216 -5.07 -0.19 18.83
N PRO A 217 -5.97 0.47 19.57
CA PRO A 217 -6.00 0.57 21.03
C PRO A 217 -6.32 -0.79 21.68
N ARG A 218 -6.03 -0.95 22.95
CA ARG A 218 -6.54 -2.08 23.73
C ARG A 218 -8.01 -1.83 24.11
N SER A 219 -8.83 -1.76 23.09
CA SER A 219 -10.25 -1.44 23.20
C SER A 219 -10.93 -1.95 21.93
N LYS A 220 -12.19 -2.36 22.06
CA LYS A 220 -13.02 -2.68 20.89
C LYS A 220 -13.40 -1.45 20.06
N SER A 221 -13.30 -0.25 20.66
CA SER A 221 -13.63 1.01 19.98
C SER A 221 -12.39 1.68 19.42
N ASN A 222 -12.50 2.22 18.20
CA ASN A 222 -11.45 2.98 17.56
C ASN A 222 -12.01 3.97 16.54
N VAL A 223 -11.19 4.94 16.12
CA VAL A 223 -11.48 5.84 15.01
C VAL A 223 -11.58 5.05 13.71
N LYS A 224 -12.54 5.40 12.85
CA LYS A 224 -12.72 4.73 11.55
C LYS A 224 -11.67 5.18 10.54
N GLY A 225 -11.20 4.23 9.75
CA GLY A 225 -10.11 4.41 8.78
C GLY A 225 -10.56 4.90 7.40
N ASP A 226 -11.53 5.82 7.35
CA ASP A 226 -12.09 6.28 6.08
C ASP A 226 -11.06 6.90 5.14
N VAL A 227 -11.16 6.57 3.85
CA VAL A 227 -10.31 7.14 2.81
C VAL A 227 -10.96 8.40 2.26
N ARG A 228 -10.16 9.46 2.08
CA ARG A 228 -10.67 10.78 1.69
C ARG A 228 -9.94 11.35 0.49
N GLY A 229 -10.71 11.98 -0.39
CA GLY A 229 -10.21 12.73 -1.56
C GLY A 229 -10.23 14.23 -1.33
N TYR A 230 -9.18 14.91 -1.76
CA TYR A 230 -9.00 16.36 -1.67
C TYR A 230 -8.60 16.94 -3.02
N ASP A 231 -9.00 18.15 -3.32
CA ASP A 231 -8.54 18.88 -4.50
C ASP A 231 -7.04 19.22 -4.37
N ALA A 232 -6.23 18.85 -5.35
CA ALA A 232 -4.77 19.04 -5.30
C ALA A 232 -4.34 20.53 -5.38
N ARG A 233 -5.21 21.41 -5.88
CA ARG A 233 -4.93 22.85 -5.98
C ARG A 233 -5.25 23.59 -4.71
N THR A 234 -6.39 23.24 -4.09
CA THR A 234 -6.97 24.03 -3.00
C THR A 234 -6.93 23.34 -1.63
N GLY A 235 -6.78 22.01 -1.60
CA GLY A 235 -6.93 21.24 -0.38
C GLY A 235 -8.38 21.08 0.09
N GLU A 236 -9.37 21.48 -0.75
CA GLU A 236 -10.78 21.27 -0.42
C GLU A 236 -11.11 19.79 -0.35
N HIS A 237 -11.85 19.39 0.68
CA HIS A 237 -12.35 18.02 0.81
C HIS A 237 -13.44 17.76 -0.25
N LEU A 238 -13.25 16.72 -1.06
CA LEU A 238 -14.15 16.37 -2.16
C LEU A 238 -15.11 15.24 -1.79
N TRP A 239 -14.58 14.16 -1.19
CA TRP A 239 -15.35 12.98 -0.86
C TRP A 239 -14.73 12.15 0.25
N THR A 240 -15.56 11.31 0.87
CA THR A 240 -15.15 10.29 1.84
C THR A 240 -15.69 8.93 1.42
N PHE A 241 -14.83 7.93 1.31
CA PHE A 241 -15.20 6.53 1.21
C PHE A 241 -15.16 5.91 2.60
N LYS A 242 -16.30 5.42 3.07
CA LYS A 242 -16.45 4.77 4.36
C LYS A 242 -16.03 3.31 4.26
N THR A 243 -14.89 2.99 4.84
CA THR A 243 -14.36 1.61 4.87
C THR A 243 -15.13 0.70 5.83
N ILE A 244 -15.75 1.29 6.85
CA ILE A 244 -16.76 0.63 7.70
C ILE A 244 -18.10 1.27 7.38
N PRO A 245 -19.05 0.54 6.76
CA PRO A 245 -20.30 1.09 6.26
C PRO A 245 -21.24 1.53 7.38
N GLU A 246 -22.15 2.44 7.05
CA GLU A 246 -23.26 2.79 7.90
C GLU A 246 -24.52 2.02 7.54
N ARG A 247 -25.50 2.05 8.41
CA ARG A 247 -26.78 1.34 8.21
C ARG A 247 -27.43 1.74 6.87
N GLY A 248 -27.66 0.74 6.03
CA GLY A 248 -28.26 0.90 4.70
C GLY A 248 -27.26 1.09 3.57
N GLU A 249 -25.96 1.16 3.86
CA GLU A 249 -24.89 1.13 2.87
C GLU A 249 -24.50 -0.32 2.55
N VAL A 250 -23.87 -0.54 1.40
CA VAL A 250 -23.37 -1.85 0.97
C VAL A 250 -22.32 -2.35 1.95
N GLY A 251 -22.43 -3.61 2.36
CA GLY A 251 -21.52 -4.26 3.29
C GLY A 251 -21.96 -4.17 4.76
N PHE A 252 -22.94 -3.33 5.09
CA PHE A 252 -23.46 -3.23 6.47
C PHE A 252 -23.96 -4.58 7.00
N GLU A 253 -24.56 -5.39 6.14
CA GLU A 253 -25.11 -6.72 6.47
C GLU A 253 -24.03 -7.75 6.82
N THR A 254 -22.77 -7.47 6.50
CA THR A 254 -21.61 -8.34 6.84
C THR A 254 -21.07 -8.07 8.24
N TRP A 255 -21.57 -7.05 8.91
CA TRP A 255 -21.26 -6.71 10.29
C TRP A 255 -22.44 -7.16 11.16
N LEU A 256 -22.26 -8.24 11.86
CA LEU A 256 -23.28 -8.76 12.75
C LEU A 256 -23.25 -7.99 14.09
N ASP A 257 -24.38 -8.01 14.78
CA ASP A 257 -24.57 -7.29 16.04
C ASP A 257 -24.22 -5.78 15.92
N ASP A 258 -23.73 -5.17 16.98
CA ASP A 258 -23.42 -3.72 17.04
C ASP A 258 -21.95 -3.40 16.73
N GLY A 259 -21.16 -4.37 16.21
CA GLY A 259 -19.73 -4.20 15.94
C GLY A 259 -19.42 -2.99 15.04
N VAL A 260 -20.26 -2.72 14.05
CA VAL A 260 -20.13 -1.58 13.15
C VAL A 260 -20.18 -0.22 13.86
N GLU A 261 -20.81 -0.12 15.02
CA GLU A 261 -21.02 1.16 15.73
C GLU A 261 -19.70 1.66 16.35
N PHE A 262 -18.88 0.77 16.92
CA PHE A 262 -17.69 1.14 17.68
C PHE A 262 -16.36 0.72 17.05
N THR A 263 -16.36 -0.32 16.22
CA THR A 263 -15.13 -0.78 15.55
C THR A 263 -14.58 0.32 14.65
N GLY A 264 -13.28 0.46 14.64
CA GLY A 264 -12.56 1.37 13.77
C GLY A 264 -11.47 0.67 12.99
N ASN A 265 -10.39 1.39 12.66
CA ASN A 265 -9.37 0.96 11.72
C ASN A 265 -9.98 0.70 10.32
N ALA A 266 -9.62 -0.36 9.62
CA ALA A 266 -9.96 -0.62 8.24
C ALA A 266 -9.49 0.53 7.31
N GLY A 267 -8.34 1.13 7.60
CA GLY A 267 -7.76 2.22 6.81
C GLY A 267 -7.02 1.71 5.57
N VAL A 268 -6.17 2.56 5.01
CA VAL A 268 -5.28 2.22 3.90
C VAL A 268 -3.88 2.71 4.24
N TRP A 269 -3.10 1.91 4.96
CA TRP A 269 -1.74 2.25 5.33
C TRP A 269 -0.70 1.92 4.26
N ALA A 270 -1.07 1.04 3.32
CA ALA A 270 -0.25 0.70 2.17
C ALA A 270 -0.35 1.79 1.08
N PRO A 271 0.66 1.94 0.22
CA PRO A 271 0.53 2.79 -0.95
C PRO A 271 -0.62 2.32 -1.87
N MET A 272 -1.23 3.27 -2.55
CA MET A 272 -2.30 3.03 -3.52
C MET A 272 -1.76 3.00 -4.94
N SER A 273 -2.61 2.64 -5.89
CA SER A 273 -2.34 2.72 -7.33
C SER A 273 -3.57 3.21 -8.09
N GLY A 274 -3.40 3.60 -9.35
CA GLY A 274 -4.51 4.11 -10.15
C GLY A 274 -4.34 3.92 -11.65
N ASP A 275 -5.47 3.98 -12.33
CA ASP A 275 -5.57 3.98 -13.79
C ASP A 275 -6.12 5.34 -14.25
N PRO A 276 -5.27 6.22 -14.79
CA PRO A 276 -5.72 7.55 -15.23
C PRO A 276 -6.69 7.49 -16.41
N GLU A 277 -6.67 6.43 -17.23
CA GLU A 277 -7.57 6.25 -18.35
C GLU A 277 -8.98 5.87 -17.89
N LEU A 278 -9.07 4.98 -16.89
CA LEU A 278 -10.36 4.58 -16.30
C LEU A 278 -10.84 5.59 -15.24
N GLY A 279 -9.93 6.40 -14.70
CA GLY A 279 -10.22 7.27 -13.55
C GLY A 279 -10.38 6.48 -12.24
N HIS A 280 -9.85 5.26 -12.16
CA HIS A 280 -9.98 4.41 -10.97
C HIS A 280 -8.75 4.49 -10.07
N VAL A 281 -8.97 4.66 -8.77
CA VAL A 281 -7.97 4.42 -7.71
C VAL A 281 -8.28 3.10 -7.02
N TYR A 282 -7.22 2.32 -6.72
CA TYR A 282 -7.32 1.00 -6.11
C TYR A 282 -6.76 1.05 -4.69
N LEU A 283 -7.62 0.71 -3.73
CA LEU A 283 -7.37 0.79 -2.30
C LEU A 283 -7.12 -0.59 -1.71
N PRO A 284 -5.93 -0.89 -1.18
CA PRO A 284 -5.66 -2.08 -0.40
C PRO A 284 -6.08 -1.83 1.06
N VAL A 285 -7.35 -2.07 1.38
CA VAL A 285 -7.90 -1.79 2.71
C VAL A 285 -7.35 -2.79 3.73
N GLU A 286 -6.97 -2.28 4.90
CA GLU A 286 -6.44 -3.05 6.02
C GLU A 286 -7.53 -3.66 6.90
N SER A 287 -7.13 -4.50 7.87
CA SER A 287 -8.01 -5.14 8.83
C SER A 287 -8.75 -4.12 9.73
N ALA A 288 -9.93 -4.49 10.20
CA ALA A 288 -10.64 -3.76 11.23
C ALA A 288 -9.98 -3.96 12.60
N THR A 289 -10.25 -3.07 13.58
CA THR A 289 -9.69 -3.15 14.94
C THR A 289 -9.92 -4.52 15.57
N GLY A 290 -8.86 -5.06 16.15
CA GLY A 290 -8.79 -6.40 16.74
C GLY A 290 -8.04 -7.38 15.85
N ASP A 291 -6.71 -7.18 15.68
CA ASP A 291 -5.86 -7.97 14.76
C ASP A 291 -5.82 -9.46 15.09
N ARG A 292 -6.10 -9.85 16.35
CA ARG A 292 -6.01 -11.23 16.85
C ARG A 292 -7.29 -11.76 17.48
N TYR A 293 -8.24 -10.89 17.74
CA TYR A 293 -9.53 -11.21 18.33
C TYR A 293 -10.60 -10.31 17.72
N GLY A 294 -11.52 -10.94 17.03
CA GLY A 294 -12.64 -10.28 16.34
C GLY A 294 -14.01 -10.51 16.99
N GLY A 295 -14.08 -11.12 18.18
CA GLY A 295 -15.35 -11.45 18.83
C GLY A 295 -16.26 -10.26 19.13
N ASP A 296 -15.71 -9.04 19.17
CA ASP A 296 -16.48 -7.81 19.28
C ASP A 296 -17.05 -7.30 17.93
N ARG A 297 -16.64 -7.89 16.80
CA ARG A 297 -17.06 -7.52 15.45
C ARG A 297 -17.47 -8.74 14.60
N PRO A 298 -18.41 -9.58 15.08
CA PRO A 298 -18.79 -10.79 14.35
C PRO A 298 -19.26 -10.48 12.94
N GLY A 299 -19.07 -11.43 12.02
CA GLY A 299 -19.38 -11.30 10.60
C GLY A 299 -18.13 -11.08 9.73
N ASP A 300 -18.30 -11.04 8.40
CA ASP A 300 -17.17 -10.96 7.45
C ASP A 300 -16.48 -9.60 7.42
N ASN A 301 -17.12 -8.55 7.96
CA ASN A 301 -16.60 -7.20 8.15
C ASN A 301 -16.15 -6.47 6.87
N LEU A 302 -16.96 -6.47 5.83
CA LEU A 302 -16.68 -5.71 4.60
C LEU A 302 -16.69 -4.19 4.94
N PHE A 303 -15.71 -3.39 4.50
CA PHE A 303 -14.65 -3.55 3.50
C PHE A 303 -13.27 -3.84 4.09
N SER A 304 -13.15 -4.29 5.34
CA SER A 304 -11.81 -4.69 5.82
C SER A 304 -11.24 -5.80 4.92
N ASP A 305 -9.93 -5.81 4.77
CA ASP A 305 -9.16 -6.80 4.00
C ASP A 305 -9.63 -6.94 2.54
N ALA A 306 -10.12 -5.85 1.96
CA ALA A 306 -10.63 -5.82 0.61
C ALA A 306 -9.73 -5.01 -0.34
N LEU A 307 -9.70 -5.42 -1.61
CA LEU A 307 -9.29 -4.56 -2.70
C LEU A 307 -10.52 -3.81 -3.20
N VAL A 308 -10.47 -2.47 -3.15
CA VAL A 308 -11.60 -1.61 -3.54
C VAL A 308 -11.17 -0.68 -4.67
N ALA A 309 -11.96 -0.62 -5.74
CA ALA A 309 -11.79 0.35 -6.81
C ALA A 309 -12.81 1.48 -6.67
N LEU A 310 -12.33 2.71 -6.64
CA LEU A 310 -13.18 3.90 -6.61
C LEU A 310 -12.97 4.75 -7.86
N ASP A 311 -14.02 5.45 -8.30
CA ASP A 311 -13.85 6.62 -9.15
C ASP A 311 -13.11 7.71 -8.37
N ILE A 312 -11.97 8.15 -8.86
CA ILE A 312 -11.11 9.06 -8.11
C ILE A 312 -11.73 10.45 -7.91
N LYS A 313 -12.60 10.90 -8.81
CA LYS A 313 -13.22 12.23 -8.73
C LYS A 313 -14.38 12.30 -7.75
N THR A 314 -15.12 11.19 -7.63
CA THR A 314 -16.36 11.16 -6.84
C THR A 314 -16.25 10.34 -5.55
N GLY A 315 -15.24 9.47 -5.43
CA GLY A 315 -15.13 8.49 -4.34
C GLY A 315 -16.16 7.36 -4.43
N GLU A 316 -16.93 7.29 -5.52
CA GLU A 316 -17.93 6.22 -5.71
C GLU A 316 -17.25 4.90 -5.99
N ARG A 317 -17.67 3.85 -5.24
CA ARG A 317 -17.16 2.50 -5.42
C ARG A 317 -17.60 1.92 -6.75
N GLN A 318 -16.63 1.52 -7.58
CA GLN A 318 -16.87 0.85 -8.85
C GLN A 318 -17.03 -0.67 -8.66
N TRP A 319 -16.10 -1.26 -7.91
CA TRP A 319 -16.14 -2.67 -7.50
C TRP A 319 -15.27 -2.91 -6.26
N HIS A 320 -15.38 -4.08 -5.69
CA HIS A 320 -14.50 -4.55 -4.61
C HIS A 320 -14.42 -6.07 -4.63
N PHE A 321 -13.40 -6.59 -3.96
CA PHE A 321 -13.27 -7.99 -3.62
C PHE A 321 -12.64 -8.12 -2.24
N GLN A 322 -13.31 -8.81 -1.32
CA GLN A 322 -12.76 -9.08 0.01
C GLN A 322 -11.83 -10.29 -0.06
N LEU A 323 -10.58 -10.12 0.37
CA LEU A 323 -9.51 -11.11 0.25
C LEU A 323 -9.39 -11.98 1.49
N ILE A 324 -9.92 -11.51 2.62
CA ILE A 324 -10.05 -12.26 3.87
C ILE A 324 -11.38 -11.87 4.53
N HIS A 325 -12.15 -12.86 4.92
CA HIS A 325 -13.33 -12.69 5.76
C HIS A 325 -12.91 -12.74 7.21
N HIS A 326 -13.30 -11.73 8.01
CA HIS A 326 -13.07 -11.70 9.45
C HIS A 326 -11.60 -11.97 9.83
N ASP A 327 -10.69 -11.10 9.42
CA ASP A 327 -9.26 -11.28 9.70
C ASP A 327 -8.97 -11.29 11.21
N ILE A 328 -8.29 -12.33 11.65
CA ILE A 328 -7.77 -12.55 13.01
C ILE A 328 -6.29 -12.99 13.00
N TRP A 329 -5.63 -12.81 11.85
CA TRP A 329 -4.22 -13.17 11.63
C TRP A 329 -3.31 -11.96 11.48
N ASP A 330 -3.88 -10.72 11.37
CA ASP A 330 -3.18 -9.49 10.99
C ASP A 330 -2.64 -9.59 9.55
N TRP A 331 -3.51 -10.07 8.64
CA TRP A 331 -3.16 -10.26 7.23
C TRP A 331 -3.77 -9.21 6.31
N ASP A 332 -3.88 -8.01 6.84
CA ASP A 332 -4.26 -6.80 6.09
C ASP A 332 -3.48 -6.65 4.78
N ASN A 333 -4.08 -6.00 3.79
CA ASN A 333 -3.47 -5.80 2.48
C ASN A 333 -2.26 -4.85 2.56
N PRO A 334 -1.02 -5.36 2.39
CA PRO A 334 0.17 -4.61 2.81
C PRO A 334 0.78 -3.73 1.72
N ALA A 335 0.40 -3.91 0.45
CA ALA A 335 1.13 -3.41 -0.70
C ALA A 335 0.21 -2.73 -1.72
N ALA A 336 0.78 -1.81 -2.50
CA ALA A 336 0.08 -1.21 -3.62
C ALA A 336 -0.39 -2.28 -4.62
N PRO A 337 -1.65 -2.23 -5.07
CA PRO A 337 -2.10 -3.07 -6.18
C PRO A 337 -1.32 -2.74 -7.46
N ILE A 338 -0.84 -3.75 -8.18
CA ILE A 338 -0.02 -3.56 -9.38
C ILE A 338 -0.90 -3.65 -10.62
N LEU A 339 -0.84 -2.65 -11.49
CA LEU A 339 -1.59 -2.63 -12.74
C LEU A 339 -0.73 -3.04 -13.92
N ALA A 340 -1.27 -3.91 -14.78
CA ALA A 340 -0.59 -4.32 -16.00
C ALA A 340 -1.56 -4.44 -17.18
N ASN A 341 -1.01 -4.30 -18.39
CA ASN A 341 -1.68 -4.62 -19.63
C ASN A 341 -1.08 -5.90 -20.19
N LEU A 342 -1.89 -6.94 -20.33
CA LEU A 342 -1.43 -8.19 -20.91
C LEU A 342 -1.26 -8.05 -22.43
N PRO A 343 -0.42 -8.90 -23.09
CA PRO A 343 -0.21 -8.85 -24.52
C PRO A 343 -1.49 -9.01 -25.38
N ASN A 344 -2.53 -9.63 -24.82
CA ASN A 344 -3.84 -9.77 -25.46
C ASN A 344 -4.74 -8.53 -25.30
N GLY A 345 -4.23 -7.45 -24.72
CA GLY A 345 -4.95 -6.20 -24.47
C GLY A 345 -5.82 -6.20 -23.20
N ARG A 346 -5.85 -7.28 -22.44
CA ARG A 346 -6.58 -7.33 -21.16
C ARG A 346 -5.87 -6.48 -20.11
N LYS A 347 -6.62 -5.63 -19.43
CA LYS A 347 -6.14 -4.77 -18.37
C LYS A 347 -6.39 -5.44 -17.03
N ILE A 348 -5.35 -5.68 -16.22
CA ILE A 348 -5.44 -6.38 -14.95
C ILE A 348 -4.93 -5.53 -13.79
N VAL A 349 -5.42 -5.84 -12.59
CA VAL A 349 -4.87 -5.41 -11.32
C VAL A 349 -4.55 -6.63 -10.46
N MET A 350 -3.38 -6.61 -9.83
CA MET A 350 -2.86 -7.70 -9.02
C MET A 350 -2.61 -7.22 -7.58
N GLN A 351 -3.18 -7.93 -6.60
CA GLN A 351 -2.92 -7.69 -5.18
C GLN A 351 -2.03 -8.81 -4.61
N VAL A 352 -0.83 -8.44 -4.23
CA VAL A 352 0.08 -9.31 -3.47
C VAL A 352 -0.29 -9.24 -2.00
N THR A 353 -0.39 -10.38 -1.33
CA THR A 353 -0.96 -10.49 0.01
C THR A 353 -0.02 -11.11 1.05
N LYS A 354 -0.30 -10.88 2.32
CA LYS A 354 0.41 -11.49 3.44
C LYS A 354 0.25 -13.03 3.48
N GLN A 355 -0.88 -13.55 2.96
CA GLN A 355 -1.10 -15.01 2.86
C GLN A 355 -0.21 -15.71 1.83
N SER A 356 0.61 -14.97 1.07
CA SER A 356 1.47 -15.46 -0.02
C SER A 356 0.74 -15.77 -1.31
N TRP A 357 -0.39 -15.13 -1.58
CA TRP A 357 -1.09 -15.19 -2.86
C TRP A 357 -1.01 -13.90 -3.67
N VAL A 358 -1.23 -14.03 -4.96
CA VAL A 358 -1.48 -12.90 -5.88
C VAL A 358 -2.90 -13.03 -6.40
N TYR A 359 -3.80 -12.22 -5.89
CA TYR A 359 -5.15 -12.13 -6.44
C TYR A 359 -5.11 -11.24 -7.68
N THR A 360 -5.72 -11.71 -8.76
CA THR A 360 -5.67 -11.01 -10.05
C THR A 360 -7.06 -10.80 -10.61
N PHE A 361 -7.38 -9.55 -10.94
CA PHE A 361 -8.71 -9.15 -11.40
C PHE A 361 -8.63 -8.38 -12.72
N ASP A 362 -9.70 -8.41 -13.50
CA ASP A 362 -9.95 -7.41 -14.52
C ASP A 362 -10.11 -6.05 -13.83
N ARG A 363 -9.27 -5.07 -14.20
CA ARG A 363 -9.21 -3.83 -13.41
C ARG A 363 -10.39 -2.88 -13.64
N LEU A 364 -11.18 -3.09 -14.70
CA LEU A 364 -12.41 -2.33 -14.93
C LEU A 364 -13.58 -2.89 -14.10
N THR A 365 -13.73 -4.22 -14.09
CA THR A 365 -14.94 -4.88 -13.58
C THR A 365 -14.77 -5.53 -12.21
N GLY A 366 -13.52 -5.81 -11.79
CA GLY A 366 -13.24 -6.58 -10.58
C GLY A 366 -13.47 -8.09 -10.75
N GLU A 367 -13.77 -8.57 -11.97
CA GLU A 367 -13.92 -10.01 -12.21
C GLU A 367 -12.57 -10.72 -12.03
N PRO A 368 -12.50 -11.81 -11.26
CA PRO A 368 -11.28 -12.59 -11.13
C PRO A 368 -10.79 -13.12 -12.48
N ILE A 369 -9.49 -13.03 -12.73
CA ILE A 369 -8.85 -13.57 -13.94
C ILE A 369 -8.86 -15.10 -13.94
N TRP A 370 -8.60 -15.68 -12.79
CA TRP A 370 -8.74 -17.12 -12.51
C TRP A 370 -9.78 -17.33 -11.42
N PRO A 371 -10.47 -18.49 -11.38
CA PRO A 371 -11.44 -18.75 -10.34
C PRO A 371 -10.87 -18.55 -8.94
N ILE A 372 -11.65 -17.92 -8.08
CA ILE A 372 -11.41 -17.81 -6.64
C ILE A 372 -12.57 -18.58 -6.00
N GLU A 373 -12.24 -19.61 -5.23
CA GLU A 373 -13.21 -20.52 -4.64
C GLU A 373 -13.37 -20.26 -3.16
N GLU A 374 -14.60 -20.15 -2.68
CA GLU A 374 -14.92 -20.11 -1.25
C GLU A 374 -14.80 -21.52 -0.67
N LEU A 375 -13.73 -21.78 0.07
CA LEU A 375 -13.47 -23.10 0.66
C LEU A 375 -13.64 -23.06 2.17
N PRO A 376 -14.18 -24.14 2.77
CA PRO A 376 -14.26 -24.27 4.22
C PRO A 376 -12.89 -24.18 4.90
N VAL A 377 -12.84 -23.49 6.05
CA VAL A 377 -11.62 -23.30 6.82
C VAL A 377 -11.80 -23.80 8.27
N PRO A 378 -10.70 -24.12 8.97
CA PRO A 378 -10.77 -24.54 10.37
C PRO A 378 -11.47 -23.51 11.24
N GLN A 379 -12.34 -23.98 12.11
CA GLN A 379 -12.93 -23.17 13.16
C GLN A 379 -12.06 -23.20 14.40
N GLY A 380 -12.01 -22.09 15.15
CA GLY A 380 -11.24 -21.98 16.38
C GLY A 380 -12.05 -22.32 17.64
N ASP A 381 -11.44 -22.08 18.78
CA ASP A 381 -11.98 -22.37 20.10
C ASP A 381 -11.82 -21.22 21.11
N VAL A 382 -11.48 -20.03 20.61
CA VAL A 382 -11.37 -18.81 21.44
C VAL A 382 -12.78 -18.42 21.92
N PRO A 383 -13.03 -18.31 23.22
CA PRO A 383 -14.34 -17.96 23.72
C PRO A 383 -14.83 -16.57 23.23
N GLY A 384 -16.04 -16.53 22.69
CA GLY A 384 -16.66 -15.29 22.17
C GLY A 384 -16.20 -14.90 20.77
N GLU A 385 -15.23 -15.60 20.18
CA GLU A 385 -14.79 -15.35 18.81
C GLU A 385 -15.81 -15.88 17.80
N TRP A 386 -16.01 -15.14 16.72
CA TRP A 386 -16.74 -15.55 15.54
C TRP A 386 -15.76 -15.96 14.44
N TYR A 387 -16.03 -17.04 13.74
CA TYR A 387 -15.16 -17.53 12.67
C TYR A 387 -15.92 -17.58 11.37
N SER A 388 -15.38 -16.99 10.29
CA SER A 388 -15.95 -17.17 8.98
C SER A 388 -15.91 -18.66 8.59
N PRO A 389 -17.01 -19.21 8.05
CA PRO A 389 -17.06 -20.64 7.67
C PRO A 389 -16.19 -20.95 6.45
N THR A 390 -15.92 -19.96 5.60
CA THR A 390 -15.15 -20.09 4.37
C THR A 390 -14.17 -18.93 4.22
N GLN A 391 -13.18 -19.13 3.34
CA GLN A 391 -12.26 -18.08 2.90
C GLN A 391 -12.03 -18.19 1.40
N PRO A 392 -11.67 -17.09 0.70
CA PRO A 392 -11.43 -17.09 -0.74
C PRO A 392 -10.04 -17.64 -1.08
N PHE A 393 -10.00 -18.72 -1.86
CA PHE A 393 -8.76 -19.37 -2.34
C PHE A 393 -8.58 -19.13 -3.84
N PRO A 394 -7.56 -18.36 -4.27
CA PRO A 394 -7.29 -18.22 -5.70
C PRO A 394 -6.73 -19.51 -6.28
N SER A 395 -7.27 -19.95 -7.41
CA SER A 395 -6.82 -21.19 -8.08
C SER A 395 -5.48 -21.00 -8.79
N MET A 396 -5.14 -19.77 -9.17
CA MET A 396 -3.91 -19.38 -9.86
C MET A 396 -3.55 -17.92 -9.53
N PRO A 397 -2.25 -17.55 -9.57
CA PRO A 397 -1.10 -18.47 -9.55
C PRO A 397 -1.00 -19.25 -8.25
N ALA A 398 -0.15 -20.27 -8.21
CA ALA A 398 0.16 -20.97 -6.97
C ALA A 398 0.73 -19.98 -5.93
N PRO A 399 0.63 -20.27 -4.62
CA PRO A 399 1.26 -19.45 -3.59
C PRO A 399 2.74 -19.22 -3.88
N PHE A 400 3.21 -17.99 -3.71
CA PHE A 400 4.60 -17.63 -4.00
C PHE A 400 5.55 -17.95 -2.85
N ASP A 401 5.02 -18.29 -1.68
CA ASP A 401 5.78 -18.77 -0.52
C ASP A 401 5.00 -19.89 0.18
N ARG A 402 5.61 -20.47 1.20
CA ARG A 402 5.07 -21.58 1.98
C ARG A 402 3.86 -21.16 2.82
N GLN A 403 2.88 -22.04 2.90
CA GLN A 403 1.67 -21.88 3.69
C GLN A 403 1.45 -23.11 4.57
N GLY A 404 1.04 -22.89 5.83
CA GLY A 404 0.88 -23.92 6.82
C GLY A 404 2.21 -24.42 7.42
N PHE A 405 2.16 -25.03 8.59
CA PHE A 405 3.32 -25.52 9.33
C PHE A 405 3.05 -26.89 9.93
N THR A 406 3.95 -27.84 9.67
CA THR A 406 3.90 -29.22 10.13
C THR A 406 5.19 -29.62 10.82
N GLU A 407 5.22 -30.83 11.37
CA GLU A 407 6.46 -31.39 11.91
C GLU A 407 7.56 -31.54 10.87
N GLU A 408 7.21 -31.68 9.57
CA GLU A 408 8.19 -31.80 8.49
C GLU A 408 9.00 -30.50 8.28
N ASP A 409 8.46 -29.36 8.73
CA ASP A 409 9.10 -28.06 8.64
C ASP A 409 10.16 -27.80 9.72
N VAL A 410 10.23 -28.68 10.70
CA VAL A 410 11.20 -28.55 11.80
C VAL A 410 12.60 -28.91 11.30
N ILE A 411 13.59 -28.13 11.76
CA ILE A 411 15.01 -28.33 11.44
C ILE A 411 15.46 -29.79 11.62
N ASP A 412 16.19 -30.33 10.66
CA ASP A 412 16.64 -31.73 10.61
C ASP A 412 18.15 -31.90 10.28
N PHE A 413 18.94 -30.84 10.48
CA PHE A 413 20.39 -30.86 10.15
C PHE A 413 21.16 -31.92 10.97
N THR A 414 20.71 -32.24 12.20
CA THR A 414 21.16 -33.38 12.95
C THR A 414 20.00 -33.99 13.74
N PRO A 415 20.06 -35.29 14.11
CA PRO A 415 19.03 -35.94 14.95
C PRO A 415 18.76 -35.17 16.26
N GLU A 416 19.78 -34.64 16.89
CA GLU A 416 19.67 -33.90 18.16
C GLU A 416 18.94 -32.57 17.95
N LEU A 417 19.20 -31.84 16.87
CA LEU A 417 18.51 -30.60 16.53
C LEU A 417 17.04 -30.87 16.17
N ARG A 418 16.78 -31.97 15.45
CA ARG A 418 15.43 -32.43 15.15
C ARG A 418 14.62 -32.71 16.42
N GLU A 419 15.21 -33.45 17.36
CA GLU A 419 14.58 -33.76 18.64
C GLU A 419 14.26 -32.51 19.45
N LEU A 420 15.22 -31.58 19.56
CA LEU A 420 15.02 -30.28 20.21
C LEU A 420 13.92 -29.45 19.54
N GLY A 421 13.90 -29.42 18.20
CA GLY A 421 12.88 -28.71 17.43
C GLY A 421 11.49 -29.29 17.64
N LEU A 422 11.33 -30.61 17.55
CA LEU A 422 10.05 -31.29 17.83
C LEU A 422 9.57 -31.04 19.26
N ALA A 423 10.47 -31.09 20.24
CA ALA A 423 10.15 -30.79 21.64
C ALA A 423 9.71 -29.32 21.82
N ALA A 424 10.30 -28.40 21.07
CA ALA A 424 9.95 -26.98 21.12
C ALA A 424 8.54 -26.71 20.57
N ILE A 425 8.15 -27.36 19.46
CA ILE A 425 6.83 -27.15 18.83
C ILE A 425 5.71 -27.97 19.50
N ALA A 426 6.00 -28.99 20.30
CA ALA A 426 5.00 -29.88 20.90
C ALA A 426 3.92 -29.21 21.75
N LYS A 427 4.17 -27.96 22.18
CA LYS A 427 3.25 -27.12 22.97
C LYS A 427 2.39 -26.16 22.13
N PHE A 428 2.54 -26.20 20.83
CA PHE A 428 1.81 -25.33 19.91
C PHE A 428 0.84 -26.13 19.05
N ARG A 429 -0.23 -25.48 18.62
CA ARG A 429 -1.12 -26.01 17.59
C ARG A 429 -0.43 -25.85 16.23
N LEU A 430 -0.39 -26.93 15.46
CA LEU A 430 0.13 -26.95 14.08
C LEU A 430 -1.03 -27.09 13.10
N SER A 431 -0.88 -26.62 11.88
CA SER A 431 -1.85 -26.84 10.82
C SER A 431 -1.25 -26.69 9.43
N GLU A 432 -1.61 -27.59 8.54
CA GLU A 432 -1.36 -27.47 7.10
C GLU A 432 -2.23 -26.39 6.45
N ASN A 433 -3.33 -25.98 7.10
CA ASN A 433 -4.22 -24.94 6.57
C ASN A 433 -3.70 -23.55 6.95
N VAL A 434 -3.52 -22.69 5.94
CA VAL A 434 -3.06 -21.31 6.13
C VAL A 434 -3.97 -20.53 7.10
N TYR A 435 -5.27 -20.79 7.09
CA TYR A 435 -6.26 -20.11 7.93
C TYR A 435 -6.52 -20.82 9.28
N GLN A 436 -5.56 -21.53 9.83
CA GLN A 436 -5.71 -22.05 11.18
C GLN A 436 -5.81 -20.90 12.20
N PRO A 437 -6.91 -20.78 12.96
CA PRO A 437 -7.10 -19.67 13.88
C PRO A 437 -6.09 -19.63 15.04
N PRO A 438 -5.89 -18.44 15.64
CA PRO A 438 -5.21 -18.31 16.93
C PRO A 438 -5.81 -19.24 17.99
N SER A 439 -5.03 -19.72 18.96
CA SER A 439 -5.52 -20.47 20.11
C SER A 439 -5.42 -19.68 21.39
N VAL A 440 -6.26 -20.03 22.38
CA VAL A 440 -6.15 -19.46 23.73
C VAL A 440 -4.88 -20.00 24.37
N LYS A 441 -4.05 -19.12 24.93
CA LYS A 441 -2.91 -19.50 25.73
C LYS A 441 -3.39 -20.25 27.00
N ASP A 442 -2.78 -21.40 27.23
CA ASP A 442 -3.18 -22.31 28.32
C ASP A 442 -4.66 -22.74 28.22
N GLY A 443 -5.13 -22.94 27.00
CA GLY A 443 -6.47 -23.43 26.67
C GLY A 443 -6.68 -24.89 27.12
N PRO A 444 -7.92 -25.43 26.90
CA PRO A 444 -8.25 -26.81 27.34
C PRO A 444 -7.39 -27.91 26.70
N ASP A 445 -6.84 -27.66 25.52
CA ASP A 445 -5.93 -28.54 24.78
C ASP A 445 -4.46 -28.48 25.28
N GLY A 446 -4.17 -27.56 26.22
CA GLY A 446 -2.84 -27.36 26.77
C GLY A 446 -1.86 -26.63 25.84
N THR A 447 -2.31 -26.13 24.67
CA THR A 447 -1.46 -25.35 23.78
C THR A 447 -1.27 -23.94 24.30
N ILE A 448 -0.16 -23.29 23.85
CA ILE A 448 0.17 -21.91 24.23
C ILE A 448 0.12 -20.94 23.06
N GLY A 449 -0.43 -21.36 21.94
CA GLY A 449 -0.59 -20.60 20.70
C GLY A 449 -0.63 -21.51 19.48
N THR A 450 -0.97 -20.95 18.35
CA THR A 450 -0.95 -21.61 17.03
C THR A 450 0.26 -21.11 16.25
N ILE A 451 1.02 -22.02 15.64
CA ILE A 451 2.09 -21.65 14.69
C ILE A 451 1.44 -21.27 13.38
N SER A 452 1.64 -20.03 12.95
CA SER A 452 1.17 -19.49 11.67
C SER A 452 2.32 -19.37 10.68
N LEU A 453 2.13 -19.88 9.47
CA LEU A 453 2.99 -19.71 8.32
C LEU A 453 2.11 -19.43 7.08
N PRO A 454 2.21 -18.27 6.44
CA PRO A 454 3.10 -17.13 6.78
C PRO A 454 2.86 -16.53 8.17
N SER A 455 3.83 -15.77 8.65
CA SER A 455 3.70 -15.02 9.90
C SER A 455 2.70 -13.86 9.76
N ALA A 456 2.42 -13.16 10.83
CA ALA A 456 1.64 -11.91 10.80
C ALA A 456 2.27 -10.81 9.92
N THR A 457 3.58 -10.84 9.72
CA THR A 457 4.24 -9.93 8.77
C THR A 457 4.05 -10.37 7.32
N GLY A 458 3.57 -11.59 7.10
CA GLY A 458 3.22 -12.14 5.80
C GLY A 458 4.38 -12.68 4.99
N GLY A 459 4.05 -13.42 3.94
CA GLY A 459 5.00 -13.82 2.90
C GLY A 459 5.45 -12.64 2.05
N ALA A 460 4.59 -11.65 1.84
CA ALA A 460 4.94 -10.33 1.32
C ALA A 460 4.42 -9.24 2.26
N ASN A 461 5.01 -8.04 2.18
CA ASN A 461 4.60 -6.89 2.98
C ASN A 461 4.64 -5.60 2.15
N TRP A 462 4.77 -4.43 2.78
CA TRP A 462 4.72 -3.10 2.15
C TRP A 462 5.74 -2.90 1.01
N GLU A 463 6.76 -3.68 0.93
CA GLU A 463 7.69 -3.72 -0.20
C GLU A 463 6.95 -4.03 -1.51
N GLY A 464 5.87 -4.81 -1.45
CA GLY A 464 5.05 -5.17 -2.60
C GLY A 464 5.80 -6.02 -3.61
N ALA A 465 5.56 -5.75 -4.90
CA ALA A 465 6.23 -6.44 -5.98
C ALA A 465 6.57 -5.46 -7.12
N ALA A 466 7.28 -5.94 -8.12
CA ALA A 466 7.57 -5.22 -9.36
C ALA A 466 7.10 -6.05 -10.56
N ILE A 467 6.73 -5.40 -11.65
CA ILE A 467 6.42 -6.07 -12.91
C ILE A 467 7.26 -5.50 -14.05
N ASP A 468 7.79 -6.38 -14.86
CA ASP A 468 8.32 -6.02 -16.17
C ASP A 468 7.14 -5.93 -17.17
N PRO A 469 6.74 -4.74 -17.61
CA PRO A 469 5.61 -4.58 -18.52
C PRO A 469 5.88 -5.11 -19.94
N GLU A 470 7.15 -5.34 -20.32
CA GLU A 470 7.51 -5.86 -21.63
C GLU A 470 7.34 -7.38 -21.70
N THR A 471 7.69 -8.08 -20.63
CA THR A 471 7.62 -9.55 -20.55
C THR A 471 6.37 -10.06 -19.81
N GLY A 472 5.74 -9.21 -18.99
CA GLY A 472 4.65 -9.59 -18.11
C GLY A 472 5.07 -10.42 -16.91
N ILE A 473 6.37 -10.46 -16.57
CA ILE A 473 6.87 -11.19 -15.41
C ILE A 473 6.74 -10.32 -14.16
N ILE A 474 6.10 -10.85 -13.12
CA ILE A 474 6.04 -10.23 -11.79
C ILE A 474 7.13 -10.79 -10.89
N TYR A 475 7.82 -9.92 -10.16
CA TYR A 475 8.87 -10.24 -9.20
C TYR A 475 8.38 -9.90 -7.79
N ILE A 476 8.26 -10.90 -6.93
CA ILE A 476 7.74 -10.75 -5.58
C ILE A 476 8.84 -11.11 -4.58
N PRO A 477 9.37 -10.15 -3.80
CA PRO A 477 10.20 -10.48 -2.66
C PRO A 477 9.34 -11.18 -1.62
N SER A 478 9.74 -12.37 -1.19
CA SER A 478 9.00 -13.12 -0.19
C SER A 478 9.85 -13.43 1.05
N ARG A 479 9.16 -13.67 2.15
CA ARG A 479 9.77 -14.01 3.44
C ARG A 479 9.06 -15.21 4.05
N THR A 480 9.77 -16.32 4.15
CA THR A 480 9.32 -17.50 4.87
C THR A 480 9.62 -17.33 6.35
N ASP A 481 8.64 -16.96 7.13
CA ASP A 481 8.76 -16.67 8.56
C ASP A 481 7.51 -17.17 9.30
N VAL A 482 7.69 -17.60 10.55
CA VAL A 482 6.60 -18.10 11.40
C VAL A 482 6.32 -17.13 12.55
N SER A 483 5.07 -17.05 12.96
CA SER A 483 4.68 -16.38 14.19
C SER A 483 3.83 -17.30 15.06
N ILE A 484 3.78 -16.97 16.35
CA ILE A 484 2.88 -17.62 17.29
C ILE A 484 1.67 -16.73 17.49
N LEU A 485 0.51 -17.23 17.10
CA LEU A 485 -0.76 -16.56 17.29
C LEU A 485 -1.44 -17.09 18.54
N SER A 486 -1.57 -16.24 19.56
CA SER A 486 -2.24 -16.60 20.81
C SER A 486 -3.10 -15.46 21.30
N VAL A 487 -4.19 -15.80 21.97
CA VAL A 487 -5.08 -14.88 22.68
C VAL A 487 -4.97 -15.17 24.17
N ASP A 488 -4.62 -14.16 24.96
CA ASP A 488 -4.59 -14.26 26.42
C ASP A 488 -6.00 -14.08 26.99
N LYS A 489 -6.27 -14.74 28.10
CA LYS A 489 -7.48 -14.45 28.91
C LYS A 489 -7.19 -13.21 29.75
N ASP A 490 -8.04 -12.22 29.67
CA ASP A 490 -8.02 -11.08 30.58
C ASP A 490 -8.41 -11.47 32.00
#